data_7068391ab1fcee3f6e3c21d745ba0fc9
#
_entry.id   7068391ab1fcee3f6e3c21d745ba0fc9
#
_cell.length_a   1.000
_cell.length_b   1.000
_cell.length_c   1.000
_cell.angle_alpha   90.00
_cell.angle_beta   90.00
_cell.angle_gamma   90.00
#
_symmetry.space_group_name_H-M   'P 1'
#
loop_
_entity.id
_entity.type
_entity.pdbx_description
1 polymer ?
#
loop_
_entity_poly.entity_id
_entity_poly.type
_entity_poly.pdbx_seq_one_letter_code
_entity_poly.pdbx_strand_id
1 'polypeptide(L)'
;DSIKVYAFRPLFYYKKNYDLKFSSLDIVYPVIGYSKDNQQTQFNALFRLVKYSSFTSYDSTVEKTFEIFPILDTTWGGNKEKNYFSLFPLFGSIKGKYSKEKINYFIFPLYMKTVKKNSYNTHFLWPFFSKTSGKYSTGFKIWPFYGYTKKVDNETLLTVKESKFYLWPFFTFKKDQTLGINLEENNYWPIYLSSNSELHSSRTWLWPFFNVYENKLTGQKTYNMPWPFIQYKSGANIKSKRLHQLVYFCQK
;
A
#
# COMPACT_ATOMS: atom_id res chain seq x y z
N ASP A 1 42.71 6.96 -6.83
CA ASP A 1 41.45 6.15 -6.66
C ASP A 1 40.72 6.62 -5.42
N SER A 2 39.61 7.28 -5.66
CA SER A 2 38.78 7.84 -4.58
C SER A 2 37.94 6.77 -3.81
N ILE A 3 37.96 5.52 -4.28
CA ILE A 3 37.16 4.43 -3.69
C ILE A 3 38.06 3.26 -3.29
N LYS A 4 37.97 2.83 -2.03
CA LYS A 4 38.56 1.59 -1.53
C LYS A 4 37.47 0.60 -1.17
N VAL A 5 37.64 -0.67 -1.62
CA VAL A 5 36.71 -1.76 -1.33
C VAL A 5 37.51 -2.98 -0.88
N TYR A 6 37.11 -3.55 0.24
CA TYR A 6 37.60 -4.83 0.76
C TYR A 6 36.39 -5.76 0.93
N ALA A 7 36.40 -6.94 0.35
CA ALA A 7 35.26 -7.84 0.39
C ALA A 7 35.69 -9.30 0.53
N PHE A 8 35.06 -10.00 1.47
CA PHE A 8 35.06 -11.45 1.60
C PHE A 8 33.62 -11.91 1.87
N ARG A 9 32.82 -11.91 0.84
CA ARG A 9 31.39 -12.18 0.93
C ARG A 9 31.09 -13.64 1.22
N PRO A 10 30.08 -13.99 2.05
CA PRO A 10 29.13 -13.08 2.71
C PRO A 10 29.62 -12.53 4.07
N LEU A 11 30.84 -12.87 4.50
CA LEU A 11 31.29 -12.62 5.86
C LEU A 11 31.69 -11.17 6.13
N PHE A 12 32.28 -10.51 5.12
CA PHE A 12 32.80 -9.18 5.30
C PHE A 12 32.71 -8.35 4.03
N TYR A 13 32.28 -7.10 4.15
CA TYR A 13 32.32 -6.10 3.10
C TYR A 13 32.59 -4.73 3.70
N TYR A 14 33.63 -4.06 3.24
CA TYR A 14 33.96 -2.70 3.61
C TYR A 14 34.14 -1.84 2.35
N LYS A 15 33.49 -0.69 2.30
CA LYS A 15 33.62 0.31 1.22
C LYS A 15 33.85 1.68 1.82
N LYS A 16 34.82 2.39 1.29
CA LYS A 16 35.06 3.81 1.62
C LYS A 16 35.21 4.61 0.34
N ASN A 17 34.43 5.67 0.20
CA ASN A 17 34.53 6.65 -0.86
C ASN A 17 34.98 7.98 -0.23
N TYR A 18 36.14 8.45 -0.65
CA TYR A 18 36.77 9.67 -0.08
C TYR A 18 36.11 10.93 -0.60
N ASP A 19 35.65 10.96 -1.86
CA ASP A 19 35.02 12.13 -2.48
C ASP A 19 33.65 12.41 -1.88
N LEU A 20 32.87 11.35 -1.68
CA LEU A 20 31.55 11.45 -1.08
C LEU A 20 31.60 11.38 0.46
N LYS A 21 32.79 11.21 1.07
CA LYS A 21 32.96 10.98 2.52
C LYS A 21 32.01 9.87 3.06
N PHE A 22 31.80 8.85 2.23
CA PHE A 22 30.93 7.72 2.55
C PHE A 22 31.74 6.51 2.98
N SER A 23 31.30 5.83 4.02
CA SER A 23 31.84 4.54 4.43
C SER A 23 30.73 3.57 4.77
N SER A 24 30.88 2.30 4.39
CA SER A 24 29.97 1.22 4.77
C SER A 24 30.76 -0.02 5.19
N LEU A 25 30.22 -0.74 6.16
CA LEU A 25 30.74 -1.98 6.70
C LEU A 25 29.58 -2.94 6.87
N ASP A 26 29.69 -4.13 6.27
CA ASP A 26 28.76 -5.24 6.50
C ASP A 26 29.56 -6.42 7.08
N ILE A 27 29.06 -6.99 8.16
CA ILE A 27 29.61 -8.19 8.80
C ILE A 27 28.54 -9.26 8.78
N VAL A 28 28.86 -10.43 8.19
CA VAL A 28 27.93 -11.55 7.99
C VAL A 28 26.61 -11.04 7.41
N TYR A 29 26.70 -10.42 6.22
CA TYR A 29 25.53 -9.82 5.58
C TYR A 29 24.35 -10.79 5.47
N PRO A 30 23.13 -10.38 5.87
CA PRO A 30 22.69 -9.04 6.30
C PRO A 30 22.55 -8.90 7.84
N VAL A 31 23.40 -9.58 8.63
CA VAL A 31 23.26 -9.62 10.11
C VAL A 31 23.66 -8.31 10.75
N ILE A 32 24.79 -7.74 10.39
CA ILE A 32 25.26 -6.46 10.91
C ILE A 32 25.67 -5.55 9.74
N GLY A 33 25.17 -4.34 9.74
CA GLY A 33 25.50 -3.31 8.77
C GLY A 33 25.73 -1.96 9.44
N TYR A 34 26.73 -1.24 8.98
CA TYR A 34 27.02 0.12 9.39
C TYR A 34 27.28 0.96 8.15
N SER A 35 26.72 2.15 8.08
CA SER A 35 27.03 3.12 7.05
C SER A 35 27.08 4.54 7.61
N LYS A 36 27.99 5.34 7.08
CA LYS A 36 28.15 6.73 7.47
C LYS A 36 28.47 7.58 6.25
N ASP A 37 27.80 8.69 6.13
CA ASP A 37 28.13 9.78 5.21
C ASP A 37 28.19 11.12 5.96
N ASN A 38 28.22 12.25 5.22
CA ASN A 38 28.32 13.59 5.82
C ASN A 38 27.12 13.98 6.69
N GLN A 39 25.94 13.43 6.42
CA GLN A 39 24.69 13.83 7.06
C GLN A 39 24.04 12.70 7.85
N GLN A 40 24.38 11.45 7.52
CA GLN A 40 23.68 10.31 8.08
C GLN A 40 24.66 9.25 8.60
N THR A 41 24.33 8.71 9.76
CA THR A 41 24.94 7.49 10.30
C THR A 41 23.86 6.47 10.52
N GLN A 42 24.04 5.24 10.03
CA GLN A 42 23.11 4.14 10.20
C GLN A 42 23.82 2.92 10.75
N PHE A 43 23.19 2.26 11.68
CA PHE A 43 23.55 0.95 12.19
C PHE A 43 22.35 0.02 12.09
N ASN A 44 22.55 -1.18 11.57
CA ASN A 44 21.54 -2.21 11.45
C ASN A 44 22.09 -3.52 12.03
N ALA A 45 21.25 -4.24 12.78
CA ALA A 45 21.61 -5.56 13.29
C ALA A 45 20.43 -6.53 13.18
N LEU A 46 20.74 -7.84 13.28
CA LEU A 46 19.77 -8.93 13.28
C LEU A 46 18.78 -8.83 12.10
N PHE A 47 19.30 -8.89 10.85
CA PHE A 47 18.49 -8.80 9.64
C PHE A 47 17.67 -7.50 9.56
N ARG A 48 18.22 -6.39 10.09
CA ARG A 48 17.55 -5.09 10.20
C ARG A 48 16.36 -5.03 11.17
N LEU A 49 16.24 -6.00 12.07
CA LEU A 49 15.25 -5.91 13.16
C LEU A 49 15.62 -4.84 14.18
N VAL A 50 16.92 -4.60 14.38
CA VAL A 50 17.43 -3.49 15.20
C VAL A 50 18.05 -2.46 14.28
N LYS A 51 17.61 -1.21 14.39
CA LYS A 51 18.13 -0.08 13.61
C LYS A 51 18.39 1.10 14.52
N TYR A 52 19.50 1.75 14.26
CA TYR A 52 19.81 3.07 14.79
C TYR A 52 20.20 3.98 13.64
N SER A 53 19.64 5.16 13.57
CA SER A 53 20.04 6.17 12.60
C SER A 53 20.18 7.54 13.27
N SER A 54 21.17 8.29 12.84
CA SER A 54 21.37 9.68 13.22
C SER A 54 21.48 10.50 11.94
N PHE A 55 20.64 11.49 11.79
CA PHE A 55 20.62 12.41 10.64
C PHE A 55 20.87 13.84 11.12
N THR A 56 21.84 14.50 10.49
CA THR A 56 22.17 15.90 10.75
C THR A 56 21.62 16.75 9.60
N SER A 57 20.68 17.62 9.91
CA SER A 57 20.09 18.54 8.95
C SER A 57 21.02 19.71 8.63
N TYR A 58 20.72 20.49 7.59
CA TYR A 58 21.52 21.66 7.19
C TYR A 58 21.59 22.75 8.27
N ASP A 59 20.58 22.84 9.13
CA ASP A 59 20.53 23.73 10.30
C ASP A 59 21.30 23.20 11.52
N SER A 60 22.13 22.18 11.34
CA SER A 60 22.91 21.50 12.37
C SER A 60 22.07 20.79 13.45
N THR A 61 20.76 20.66 13.26
CA THR A 61 19.94 19.86 14.16
C THR A 61 20.15 18.37 13.91
N VAL A 62 20.26 17.58 14.98
CA VAL A 62 20.52 16.14 14.92
C VAL A 62 19.25 15.37 15.31
N GLU A 63 18.68 14.66 14.36
CA GLU A 63 17.55 13.74 14.57
C GLU A 63 18.10 12.32 14.72
N LYS A 64 17.67 11.62 15.76
CA LYS A 64 18.06 10.24 16.06
C LYS A 64 16.85 9.35 16.08
N THR A 65 16.94 8.18 15.46
CA THR A 65 15.89 7.17 15.45
C THR A 65 16.45 5.84 15.93
N PHE A 66 15.75 5.18 16.83
CA PHE A 66 16.05 3.84 17.28
C PHE A 66 14.81 2.95 17.14
N GLU A 67 15.00 1.78 16.52
CA GLU A 67 13.93 0.86 16.19
C GLU A 67 14.34 -0.57 16.54
N ILE A 68 13.49 -1.27 17.28
CA ILE A 68 13.52 -2.73 17.47
C ILE A 68 12.20 -3.26 16.95
N PHE A 69 12.18 -3.68 15.69
CA PHE A 69 10.94 -4.14 15.04
C PHE A 69 10.44 -5.46 15.60
N PRO A 70 9.14 -5.59 15.88
CA PRO A 70 8.08 -4.55 15.80
C PRO A 70 7.86 -3.81 17.12
N ILE A 71 8.66 -4.03 18.16
CA ILE A 71 8.38 -3.74 19.56
C ILE A 71 8.57 -2.25 19.89
N LEU A 72 9.71 -1.68 19.55
CA LEU A 72 10.09 -0.34 19.94
C LEU A 72 10.43 0.51 18.72
N ASP A 73 9.88 1.71 18.64
CA ASP A 73 10.21 2.70 17.61
C ASP A 73 10.17 4.10 18.24
N THR A 74 11.29 4.79 18.22
CA THR A 74 11.41 6.12 18.83
C THR A 74 12.28 7.02 17.99
N THR A 75 11.89 8.29 17.92
CA THR A 75 12.66 9.36 17.27
C THR A 75 12.75 10.55 18.22
N TRP A 76 13.96 11.10 18.36
CA TRP A 76 14.24 12.23 19.23
C TRP A 76 15.33 13.15 18.65
N GLY A 77 15.43 14.36 19.19
CA GLY A 77 16.33 15.39 18.65
C GLY A 77 15.68 16.15 17.48
N GLY A 78 16.44 17.02 16.84
CA GLY A 78 15.97 17.81 15.68
C GLY A 78 14.70 18.59 15.96
N ASN A 79 13.75 18.54 15.01
CA ASN A 79 12.46 19.20 15.17
C ASN A 79 11.57 18.42 16.16
N LYS A 80 11.17 19.10 17.24
CA LYS A 80 10.29 18.53 18.28
C LYS A 80 8.97 17.96 17.74
N GLU A 81 8.48 18.50 16.63
CA GLU A 81 7.25 18.01 16.01
C GLU A 81 7.39 16.58 15.44
N LYS A 82 8.61 16.18 15.10
CA LYS A 82 8.90 14.83 14.60
C LYS A 82 9.17 13.82 15.69
N ASN A 83 9.43 14.28 16.93
CA ASN A 83 9.72 13.39 18.04
C ASN A 83 8.52 12.54 18.39
N TYR A 84 8.76 11.24 18.61
CA TYR A 84 7.74 10.29 19.01
C TYR A 84 8.35 9.10 19.76
N PHE A 85 7.47 8.38 20.43
CA PHE A 85 7.76 7.13 21.13
C PHE A 85 6.64 6.13 20.88
N SER A 86 6.99 4.89 20.66
CA SER A 86 6.08 3.80 20.32
C SER A 86 6.58 2.50 20.91
N LEU A 87 5.81 1.90 21.81
CA LEU A 87 6.05 0.59 22.42
C LEU A 87 4.89 -0.34 22.05
N PHE A 88 5.06 -1.08 20.96
CA PHE A 88 4.02 -1.98 20.45
C PHE A 88 4.00 -3.30 21.25
N PRO A 89 2.81 -3.84 21.57
CA PRO A 89 1.47 -3.37 21.21
C PRO A 89 0.82 -2.45 22.25
N LEU A 90 1.54 -1.99 23.27
CA LEU A 90 0.97 -1.33 24.45
C LEU A 90 0.47 0.08 24.15
N PHE A 91 1.35 0.98 23.79
CA PHE A 91 0.98 2.36 23.48
C PHE A 91 2.05 3.04 22.62
N GLY A 92 1.62 4.04 21.90
CA GLY A 92 2.59 4.81 21.13
C GLY A 92 1.97 5.85 20.22
N SER A 93 2.88 6.70 19.75
CA SER A 93 2.63 7.67 18.70
C SER A 93 3.75 7.53 17.69
N ILE A 94 3.43 7.26 16.44
CA ILE A 94 4.39 7.20 15.32
C ILE A 94 4.07 8.35 14.40
N LYS A 95 5.08 9.08 13.94
CA LYS A 95 4.92 10.24 13.05
C LYS A 95 5.70 10.05 11.75
N GLY A 96 5.10 10.47 10.62
CA GLY A 96 5.77 10.47 9.31
C GLY A 96 6.12 9.10 8.72
N LYS A 97 5.56 8.02 9.25
CA LYS A 97 5.77 6.65 8.76
C LYS A 97 4.49 6.03 8.18
N TYR A 98 4.64 4.97 7.38
CA TYR A 98 3.54 4.19 6.79
C TYR A 98 2.55 5.05 5.97
N SER A 99 3.04 6.09 5.29
CA SER A 99 2.20 7.04 4.51
C SER A 99 1.12 7.73 5.35
N LYS A 100 1.35 7.87 6.65
CA LYS A 100 0.51 8.60 7.61
C LYS A 100 1.31 9.73 8.24
N GLU A 101 0.62 10.84 8.56
CA GLU A 101 1.23 11.93 9.32
C GLU A 101 1.42 11.53 10.79
N LYS A 102 0.44 10.80 11.33
CA LYS A 102 0.48 10.34 12.71
C LYS A 102 -0.34 9.07 12.91
N ILE A 103 0.19 8.15 13.70
CA ILE A 103 -0.50 6.95 14.17
C ILE A 103 -0.39 6.95 15.69
N ASN A 104 -1.52 6.97 16.38
CA ASN A 104 -1.60 6.78 17.83
C ASN A 104 -2.32 5.48 18.11
N TYR A 105 -1.85 4.72 19.07
CA TYR A 105 -2.53 3.50 19.50
C TYR A 105 -2.36 3.30 21.02
N PHE A 106 -3.31 2.57 21.57
CA PHE A 106 -3.32 2.16 22.97
C PHE A 106 -3.85 0.74 23.06
N ILE A 107 -3.05 -0.17 23.60
CA ILE A 107 -3.30 -1.61 23.72
C ILE A 107 -3.87 -2.17 22.40
N PHE A 108 -3.02 -2.11 21.33
CA PHE A 108 -3.44 -2.64 20.03
C PHE A 108 -3.84 -4.12 20.15
N PRO A 109 -4.98 -4.55 19.58
CA PRO A 109 -5.82 -3.86 18.59
C PRO A 109 -7.01 -3.06 19.16
N LEU A 110 -7.02 -2.78 20.47
CA LEU A 110 -8.18 -2.17 21.14
C LEU A 110 -8.49 -0.77 20.58
N TYR A 111 -7.47 0.09 20.50
CA TYR A 111 -7.63 1.45 19.98
C TYR A 111 -6.49 1.85 19.08
N MET A 112 -6.81 2.44 17.93
CA MET A 112 -5.85 3.06 17.02
C MET A 112 -6.46 4.26 16.30
N LYS A 113 -5.74 5.38 16.25
CA LYS A 113 -6.11 6.56 15.47
C LYS A 113 -5.01 6.89 14.47
N THR A 114 -5.35 6.93 13.20
CA THR A 114 -4.42 7.30 12.13
C THR A 114 -4.83 8.63 11.51
N VAL A 115 -3.86 9.52 11.31
CA VAL A 115 -4.05 10.84 10.69
C VAL A 115 -3.37 10.84 9.33
N LYS A 116 -4.07 11.28 8.33
CA LYS A 116 -3.59 11.54 6.97
C LYS A 116 -4.18 12.88 6.53
N LYS A 117 -3.48 13.63 5.64
CA LYS A 117 -3.91 14.96 5.17
C LYS A 117 -5.43 15.16 5.23
N ASN A 118 -5.86 16.09 6.11
CA ASN A 118 -7.26 16.48 6.26
C ASN A 118 -8.27 15.37 6.61
N SER A 119 -7.80 14.19 7.04
CA SER A 119 -8.67 13.10 7.48
C SER A 119 -8.02 12.28 8.59
N TYR A 120 -8.84 11.72 9.45
CA TYR A 120 -8.42 10.78 10.47
C TYR A 120 -9.33 9.56 10.51
N ASN A 121 -8.73 8.40 10.75
CA ASN A 121 -9.45 7.15 10.99
C ASN A 121 -9.24 6.74 12.43
N THR A 122 -10.33 6.53 13.14
CA THR A 122 -10.34 5.96 14.48
C THR A 122 -10.82 4.53 14.38
N HIS A 123 -10.04 3.62 14.93
CA HIS A 123 -10.36 2.19 14.99
C HIS A 123 -10.55 1.79 16.45
N PHE A 124 -11.57 1.01 16.69
CA PHE A 124 -11.84 0.36 17.97
C PHE A 124 -11.96 -1.15 17.70
N LEU A 125 -11.26 -1.97 18.49
CA LEU A 125 -11.15 -3.42 18.26
C LEU A 125 -10.85 -3.73 16.79
N TRP A 126 -9.72 -3.18 16.28
CA TRP A 126 -9.33 -3.41 14.88
C TRP A 126 -9.31 -4.91 14.54
N PRO A 127 -9.90 -5.36 13.41
CA PRO A 127 -10.42 -4.56 12.28
C PRO A 127 -11.93 -4.26 12.35
N PHE A 128 -12.62 -4.58 13.46
CA PHE A 128 -14.08 -4.64 13.51
C PHE A 128 -14.76 -3.27 13.38
N PHE A 129 -14.32 -2.28 14.13
CA PHE A 129 -14.95 -0.97 14.13
C PHE A 129 -14.01 0.10 13.63
N SER A 130 -14.48 0.94 12.72
CA SER A 130 -13.74 2.11 12.30
C SER A 130 -14.63 3.27 11.89
N LYS A 131 -14.18 4.49 12.20
CA LYS A 131 -14.81 5.73 11.79
C LYS A 131 -13.79 6.61 11.09
N THR A 132 -14.09 7.01 9.87
CA THR A 132 -13.32 7.98 9.11
C THR A 132 -14.00 9.34 9.22
N SER A 133 -13.25 10.36 9.59
CA SER A 133 -13.73 11.74 9.65
C SER A 133 -12.68 12.67 9.08
N GLY A 134 -13.10 13.66 8.30
CA GLY A 134 -12.22 14.65 7.70
C GLY A 134 -12.98 15.57 6.77
N LYS A 135 -12.33 16.66 6.34
CA LYS A 135 -12.94 17.66 5.47
C LYS A 135 -13.42 17.03 4.14
N TYR A 136 -12.66 16.07 3.61
CA TYR A 136 -12.89 15.47 2.29
C TYR A 136 -13.15 13.97 2.34
N SER A 137 -13.33 13.40 3.53
CA SER A 137 -13.53 11.95 3.66
C SER A 137 -14.32 11.63 4.91
N THR A 138 -15.43 10.91 4.74
CA THR A 138 -16.26 10.40 5.82
C THR A 138 -16.53 8.92 5.63
N GLY A 139 -16.72 8.18 6.72
CA GLY A 139 -17.04 6.78 6.63
C GLY A 139 -17.22 6.13 7.98
N PHE A 140 -17.84 4.98 7.95
CA PHE A 140 -18.09 4.14 9.11
C PHE A 140 -18.04 2.67 8.70
N LYS A 141 -17.52 1.80 9.58
CA LYS A 141 -17.42 0.38 9.31
C LYS A 141 -17.64 -0.44 10.57
N ILE A 142 -18.50 -1.45 10.46
CA ILE A 142 -18.64 -2.57 11.38
C ILE A 142 -18.35 -3.84 10.56
N TRP A 143 -17.08 -4.23 10.53
CA TRP A 143 -16.65 -5.39 9.76
C TRP A 143 -17.02 -6.68 10.50
N PRO A 144 -17.49 -7.75 9.81
CA PRO A 144 -17.70 -7.86 8.36
C PRO A 144 -19.10 -7.42 7.88
N PHE A 145 -19.96 -6.88 8.73
CA PHE A 145 -21.38 -6.69 8.46
C PHE A 145 -21.69 -5.52 7.53
N TYR A 146 -21.13 -4.36 7.81
CA TYR A 146 -21.44 -3.14 7.08
C TYR A 146 -20.24 -2.19 7.01
N GLY A 147 -20.09 -1.53 5.89
CA GLY A 147 -19.15 -0.43 5.74
C GLY A 147 -19.56 0.57 4.67
N TYR A 148 -19.32 1.82 4.98
CA TYR A 148 -19.56 2.94 4.09
C TYR A 148 -18.39 3.92 4.14
N THR A 149 -17.92 4.37 2.99
CA THR A 149 -16.87 5.39 2.88
C THR A 149 -17.20 6.31 1.71
N LYS A 150 -17.13 7.60 1.97
CA LYS A 150 -17.32 8.66 0.98
C LYS A 150 -16.12 9.58 0.95
N LYS A 151 -15.66 9.94 -0.24
CA LYS A 151 -14.66 10.98 -0.46
C LYS A 151 -15.23 12.03 -1.40
N VAL A 152 -14.90 13.27 -1.10
CA VAL A 152 -15.27 14.41 -1.94
C VAL A 152 -14.02 15.05 -2.51
N ASP A 153 -14.17 15.72 -3.64
CA ASP A 153 -13.11 16.51 -4.26
C ASP A 153 -12.81 17.77 -3.43
N ASN A 154 -11.55 18.21 -3.45
CA ASN A 154 -11.09 19.36 -2.67
C ASN A 154 -11.65 20.70 -3.14
N GLU A 155 -11.89 20.83 -4.45
CA GLU A 155 -12.27 22.08 -5.10
C GLU A 155 -13.79 22.15 -5.28
N THR A 156 -14.36 21.11 -5.87
CA THR A 156 -15.79 21.08 -6.23
C THR A 156 -16.71 20.61 -5.11
N LEU A 157 -16.15 19.97 -4.06
CA LEU A 157 -16.88 19.29 -2.98
C LEU A 157 -17.86 18.19 -3.46
N LEU A 158 -17.78 17.80 -4.74
CA LEU A 158 -18.57 16.71 -5.28
C LEU A 158 -18.03 15.35 -4.83
N THR A 159 -18.90 14.36 -4.78
CA THR A 159 -18.50 13.00 -4.42
C THR A 159 -17.70 12.38 -5.56
N VAL A 160 -16.41 12.14 -5.32
CA VAL A 160 -15.51 11.50 -6.29
C VAL A 160 -15.32 10.01 -6.04
N LYS A 161 -15.60 9.54 -4.81
CA LYS A 161 -15.50 8.12 -4.49
C LYS A 161 -16.47 7.73 -3.39
N GLU A 162 -17.22 6.69 -3.65
CA GLU A 162 -18.13 6.07 -2.69
C GLU A 162 -17.92 4.56 -2.68
N SER A 163 -17.87 3.96 -1.50
CA SER A 163 -17.74 2.52 -1.33
C SER A 163 -18.64 2.05 -0.20
N LYS A 164 -19.41 1.01 -0.46
CA LYS A 164 -20.30 0.36 0.50
C LYS A 164 -20.09 -1.14 0.47
N PHE A 165 -20.25 -1.79 1.59
CA PHE A 165 -20.38 -3.25 1.63
C PHE A 165 -21.40 -3.68 2.68
N TYR A 166 -22.00 -4.84 2.44
CA TYR A 166 -22.85 -5.57 3.37
C TYR A 166 -22.35 -7.01 3.42
N LEU A 167 -22.17 -7.57 4.62
CA LEU A 167 -21.67 -8.94 4.82
C LEU A 167 -20.44 -9.22 3.92
N TRP A 168 -19.36 -8.45 4.15
CA TRP A 168 -18.13 -8.61 3.37
C TRP A 168 -17.62 -10.06 3.39
N PRO A 169 -17.23 -10.68 2.25
CA PRO A 169 -17.04 -10.05 0.92
C PRO A 169 -18.26 -10.14 -0.02
N PHE A 170 -19.42 -10.59 0.45
CA PHE A 170 -20.54 -11.00 -0.41
C PHE A 170 -21.15 -9.85 -1.22
N PHE A 171 -21.37 -8.71 -0.60
CA PHE A 171 -22.02 -7.57 -1.25
C PHE A 171 -21.13 -6.34 -1.16
N THR A 172 -20.53 -5.94 -2.28
CA THR A 172 -19.66 -4.75 -2.33
C THR A 172 -20.02 -3.86 -3.51
N PHE A 173 -20.10 -2.56 -3.25
CA PHE A 173 -20.49 -1.53 -4.21
C PHE A 173 -19.47 -0.42 -4.17
N LYS A 174 -19.01 0.04 -5.33
CA LYS A 174 -18.05 1.12 -5.43
C LYS A 174 -18.37 2.00 -6.63
N LYS A 175 -18.34 3.32 -6.40
CA LYS A 175 -18.35 4.35 -7.44
C LYS A 175 -17.08 5.18 -7.30
N ASP A 176 -16.37 5.38 -8.39
CA ASP A 176 -15.13 6.14 -8.42
C ASP A 176 -15.13 7.05 -9.65
N GLN A 177 -15.15 8.36 -9.41
CA GLN A 177 -15.14 9.39 -10.45
C GLN A 177 -13.82 10.17 -10.44
N THR A 178 -12.79 9.59 -9.81
CA THR A 178 -11.47 10.23 -9.75
C THR A 178 -10.87 10.32 -11.14
N LEU A 179 -10.26 11.45 -11.47
CA LEU A 179 -9.60 11.70 -12.77
C LEU A 179 -10.53 11.63 -14.00
N GLY A 180 -11.83 11.92 -13.84
CA GLY A 180 -12.78 11.92 -14.95
C GLY A 180 -13.18 10.53 -15.46
N ILE A 181 -12.73 9.44 -14.82
CA ILE A 181 -13.12 8.06 -15.15
C ILE A 181 -14.28 7.66 -14.25
N ASN A 182 -15.45 7.44 -14.85
CA ASN A 182 -16.62 6.95 -14.14
C ASN A 182 -16.53 5.42 -14.02
N LEU A 183 -16.09 4.92 -12.85
CA LEU A 183 -16.04 3.50 -12.55
C LEU A 183 -17.17 3.14 -11.58
N GLU A 184 -17.99 2.17 -11.96
CA GLU A 184 -19.01 1.58 -11.10
C GLU A 184 -18.78 0.06 -10.97
N GLU A 185 -18.65 -0.43 -9.74
CA GLU A 185 -18.47 -1.84 -9.42
C GLU A 185 -19.63 -2.29 -8.52
N ASN A 186 -20.30 -3.37 -8.92
CA ASN A 186 -21.37 -4.00 -8.16
C ASN A 186 -21.08 -5.50 -8.06
N ASN A 187 -20.81 -5.98 -6.86
CA ASN A 187 -20.37 -7.34 -6.62
C ASN A 187 -21.31 -8.07 -5.67
N TYR A 188 -21.82 -9.19 -6.11
CA TYR A 188 -22.64 -10.17 -5.39
C TYR A 188 -21.87 -11.50 -5.38
N TRP A 189 -20.74 -11.49 -4.64
CA TRP A 189 -19.81 -12.63 -4.65
C TRP A 189 -20.42 -13.88 -4.00
N PRO A 190 -20.19 -15.11 -4.52
CA PRO A 190 -19.43 -15.44 -5.75
C PRO A 190 -20.28 -15.48 -7.03
N ILE A 191 -21.57 -15.10 -6.95
CA ILE A 191 -22.56 -15.34 -8.01
C ILE A 191 -22.38 -14.37 -9.19
N TYR A 192 -22.27 -13.07 -8.92
CA TYR A 192 -22.20 -12.05 -9.95
C TYR A 192 -21.30 -10.89 -9.54
N LEU A 193 -20.39 -10.51 -10.44
CA LEU A 193 -19.56 -9.33 -10.27
C LEU A 193 -19.62 -8.49 -11.55
N SER A 194 -19.75 -7.19 -11.40
CA SER A 194 -19.72 -6.26 -12.52
C SER A 194 -18.83 -5.06 -12.25
N SER A 195 -18.10 -4.65 -13.27
CA SER A 195 -17.31 -3.45 -13.28
C SER A 195 -17.58 -2.72 -14.60
N ASN A 196 -17.96 -1.47 -14.54
CA ASN A 196 -18.26 -0.65 -15.71
C ASN A 196 -17.58 0.71 -15.60
N SER A 197 -16.85 1.09 -16.63
CA SER A 197 -16.26 2.42 -16.76
C SER A 197 -16.39 2.92 -18.19
N GLU A 198 -15.91 4.10 -18.48
CA GLU A 198 -15.85 4.63 -19.85
C GLU A 198 -14.88 3.83 -20.72
N LEU A 199 -13.83 3.24 -20.12
CA LEU A 199 -12.77 2.54 -20.83
C LEU A 199 -13.06 1.05 -21.00
N HIS A 200 -13.73 0.43 -20.04
CA HIS A 200 -13.99 -1.02 -20.06
C HIS A 200 -15.27 -1.40 -19.34
N SER A 201 -15.79 -2.56 -19.69
CA SER A 201 -16.84 -3.22 -18.93
C SER A 201 -16.47 -4.69 -18.68
N SER A 202 -16.78 -5.19 -17.51
CA SER A 202 -16.55 -6.58 -17.13
C SER A 202 -17.77 -7.11 -16.40
N ARG A 203 -18.19 -8.32 -16.74
CA ARG A 203 -19.24 -9.06 -16.05
C ARG A 203 -18.79 -10.48 -15.80
N THR A 204 -18.91 -10.93 -14.57
CA THR A 204 -18.48 -12.27 -14.17
C THR A 204 -19.64 -12.96 -13.48
N TRP A 205 -19.94 -14.19 -13.88
CA TRP A 205 -20.94 -15.06 -13.26
C TRP A 205 -20.24 -16.30 -12.69
N LEU A 206 -20.69 -16.74 -11.53
CA LEU A 206 -20.11 -17.90 -10.83
C LEU A 206 -18.59 -17.83 -10.80
N TRP A 207 -18.09 -16.75 -10.19
CA TRP A 207 -16.65 -16.48 -10.12
C TRP A 207 -15.84 -17.72 -9.71
N PRO A 208 -14.73 -18.05 -10.41
CA PRO A 208 -14.09 -17.29 -11.50
C PRO A 208 -14.47 -17.77 -12.92
N PHE A 209 -15.50 -18.61 -13.10
CA PHE A 209 -15.66 -19.45 -14.28
C PHE A 209 -16.14 -18.70 -15.54
N PHE A 210 -17.11 -17.82 -15.43
CA PHE A 210 -17.73 -17.17 -16.58
C PHE A 210 -17.50 -15.66 -16.54
N ASN A 211 -16.70 -15.15 -17.46
CA ASN A 211 -16.39 -13.72 -17.52
C ASN A 211 -16.51 -13.20 -18.94
N VAL A 212 -17.12 -12.04 -19.10
CA VAL A 212 -17.14 -11.24 -20.32
C VAL A 212 -16.48 -9.91 -20.02
N TYR A 213 -15.41 -9.61 -20.73
CA TYR A 213 -14.69 -8.34 -20.65
C TYR A 213 -14.77 -7.62 -22.00
N GLU A 214 -15.04 -6.34 -21.99
CA GLU A 214 -15.07 -5.46 -23.16
C GLU A 214 -14.17 -4.25 -22.94
N ASN A 215 -13.24 -4.04 -23.84
CA ASN A 215 -12.49 -2.79 -23.93
C ASN A 215 -13.26 -1.85 -24.87
N LYS A 216 -13.84 -0.80 -24.32
CA LYS A 216 -14.70 0.13 -25.06
C LYS A 216 -13.92 1.02 -26.04
N LEU A 217 -12.62 1.24 -25.81
CA LEU A 217 -11.79 2.03 -26.72
C LEU A 217 -11.49 1.28 -28.03
N THR A 218 -11.22 0.00 -27.92
CA THR A 218 -10.84 -0.85 -29.07
C THR A 218 -11.99 -1.67 -29.63
N GLY A 219 -13.13 -1.70 -28.94
CA GLY A 219 -14.26 -2.59 -29.26
C GLY A 219 -13.95 -4.08 -29.05
N GLN A 220 -12.81 -4.41 -28.42
CA GLN A 220 -12.40 -5.80 -28.22
C GLN A 220 -13.21 -6.45 -27.09
N LYS A 221 -13.80 -7.60 -27.36
CA LYS A 221 -14.49 -8.43 -26.39
C LYS A 221 -13.72 -9.72 -26.10
N THR A 222 -13.64 -10.07 -24.83
CA THR A 222 -13.02 -11.32 -24.36
C THR A 222 -14.05 -12.10 -23.56
N TYR A 223 -14.26 -13.34 -23.93
CA TYR A 223 -15.17 -14.29 -23.28
C TYR A 223 -14.30 -15.41 -22.69
N ASN A 224 -14.43 -15.63 -21.39
CA ASN A 224 -13.82 -16.74 -20.67
C ASN A 224 -14.96 -17.64 -20.17
N MET A 225 -15.12 -18.84 -20.77
CA MET A 225 -16.30 -19.70 -20.52
C MET A 225 -15.98 -21.17 -20.76
N PRO A 226 -15.70 -21.98 -19.72
CA PRO A 226 -15.29 -21.59 -18.38
C PRO A 226 -13.80 -21.25 -18.31
N TRP A 227 -13.45 -20.27 -17.48
CA TRP A 227 -12.04 -20.00 -17.17
C TRP A 227 -11.48 -21.09 -16.24
N PRO A 228 -10.21 -21.54 -16.40
CA PRO A 228 -9.21 -21.07 -17.37
C PRO A 228 -9.22 -21.80 -18.72
N PHE A 229 -10.19 -22.67 -18.98
CA PHE A 229 -10.15 -23.64 -20.08
C PHE A 229 -10.46 -23.04 -21.46
N ILE A 230 -11.47 -22.20 -21.57
CA ILE A 230 -11.91 -21.65 -22.85
C ILE A 230 -11.86 -20.12 -22.81
N GLN A 231 -11.15 -19.55 -23.77
CA GLN A 231 -11.13 -18.10 -24.00
C GLN A 231 -11.37 -17.81 -25.47
N TYR A 232 -12.30 -16.90 -25.74
CA TYR A 232 -12.55 -16.35 -27.07
C TYR A 232 -12.38 -14.84 -27.03
N LYS A 233 -11.58 -14.29 -27.96
CA LYS A 233 -11.40 -12.84 -28.15
C LYS A 233 -11.90 -12.47 -29.52
N SER A 234 -12.67 -11.38 -29.60
CA SER A 234 -13.19 -10.78 -30.82
C SER A 234 -13.01 -9.27 -30.79
N GLY A 235 -12.51 -8.69 -31.84
CA GLY A 235 -12.33 -7.25 -32.03
C GLY A 235 -12.07 -6.92 -33.50
N ALA A 236 -11.99 -5.63 -33.85
CA ALA A 236 -11.86 -5.18 -35.25
C ALA A 236 -10.67 -5.83 -35.99
N ASN A 237 -9.55 -6.06 -35.30
CA ASN A 237 -8.30 -6.53 -35.91
C ASN A 237 -7.81 -7.89 -35.36
N ILE A 238 -8.54 -8.51 -34.42
CA ILE A 238 -8.08 -9.76 -33.80
C ILE A 238 -9.27 -10.67 -33.51
N LYS A 239 -9.20 -11.89 -34.03
CA LYS A 239 -10.05 -13.00 -33.58
C LYS A 239 -9.15 -14.11 -33.07
N SER A 240 -9.29 -14.53 -31.84
CA SER A 240 -8.51 -15.60 -31.25
C SER A 240 -9.36 -16.53 -30.41
N LYS A 241 -9.11 -17.83 -30.51
CA LYS A 241 -9.76 -18.86 -29.72
C LYS A 241 -8.67 -19.68 -29.03
N ARG A 242 -8.76 -19.79 -27.71
CA ARG A 242 -7.85 -20.59 -26.90
C ARG A 242 -8.66 -21.66 -26.16
N LEU A 243 -8.24 -22.91 -26.34
CA LEU A 243 -8.77 -24.06 -25.62
C LEU A 243 -7.66 -24.57 -24.70
N HIS A 244 -7.78 -24.34 -23.41
CA HIS A 244 -6.72 -24.58 -22.43
C HIS A 244 -5.38 -23.92 -22.87
N GLN A 245 -4.30 -24.13 -22.15
CA GLN A 245 -2.98 -23.60 -22.56
C GLN A 245 -2.34 -24.35 -23.74
N LEU A 246 -2.94 -25.47 -24.18
CA LEU A 246 -2.38 -26.37 -25.16
C LEU A 246 -2.73 -26.01 -26.62
N VAL A 247 -3.86 -25.35 -26.86
CA VAL A 247 -4.31 -25.04 -28.23
C VAL A 247 -4.67 -23.57 -28.37
N TYR A 248 -4.03 -22.88 -29.30
CA TYR A 248 -4.26 -21.47 -29.57
C TYR A 248 -4.44 -21.21 -31.06
N PHE A 249 -5.57 -20.64 -31.45
CA PHE A 249 -5.85 -20.17 -32.80
C PHE A 249 -5.96 -18.65 -32.81
N CYS A 250 -5.20 -17.99 -33.65
CA CYS A 250 -5.26 -16.54 -33.83
C CYS A 250 -5.40 -16.21 -35.32
N GLN A 251 -6.35 -15.35 -35.64
CA GLN A 251 -6.51 -14.77 -36.97
C GLN A 251 -6.39 -13.25 -36.82
N LYS A 252 -5.45 -12.66 -37.53
CA LYS A 252 -5.23 -11.21 -37.60
C LYS A 252 -6.00 -10.61 -38.77
#